data_1177b593d55747ab0bc80962dbd994d8
#
_entry.id   1177b593d55747ab0bc80962dbd994d8
#
_cell.length_a   1.000
_cell.length_b   1.000
_cell.length_c   1.000
_cell.angle_alpha   90.00
_cell.angle_beta   90.00
_cell.angle_gamma   90.00
#
_symmetry.space_group_name_H-M   'P 1'
#
loop_
_entity.id
_entity.type
_entity.pdbx_description
1 polymer ?
#
loop_
_entity_poly.entity_id
_entity_poly.type
_entity_poly.pdbx_seq_one_letter_code
_entity_poly.pdbx_strand_id
1 'polypeptide(L)'
;MPHTAHILHGRCAVVSCHVERPLDDEVWRRFSALQKRRPGGFAIAALMRPPAAGEDEARWLERAREAEARGPFGLHTHWTAPDHARPTGGTDPAGLVREQGSWLRSVGLEATLFCGGGWYFDERVADAVADLGYADCTATAFRPAYLAGDASHLQLGEPTWLELTGGRRLLELPTTHSIGMLARSLFARSSAEQVVHAYFHDTDLLDVRRSAALRVGLGVLGRRRTPSDLGQLQRGLRPEKTMSFANKRA
;
A
#
# COMPACT_ATOMS: atom_id res chain seq x y z
N MET A 1 -3.69 -25.33 -17.18
CA MET A 1 -2.31 -25.46 -16.69
C MET A 1 -2.30 -25.04 -15.24
N PRO A 2 -1.96 -25.91 -14.26
CA PRO A 2 -1.89 -25.50 -12.87
C PRO A 2 -0.71 -24.54 -12.70
N HIS A 3 -0.97 -23.30 -12.32
CA HIS A 3 0.06 -22.37 -11.87
C HIS A 3 0.67 -22.91 -10.59
N THR A 4 1.84 -23.48 -10.73
CA THR A 4 2.70 -23.86 -9.59
C THR A 4 2.93 -22.57 -8.77
N ALA A 5 2.39 -22.52 -7.56
CA ALA A 5 2.70 -21.48 -6.60
C ALA A 5 4.22 -21.50 -6.36
N HIS A 6 4.95 -20.60 -7.00
CA HIS A 6 6.34 -20.36 -6.64
C HIS A 6 6.34 -19.82 -5.21
N ILE A 7 6.59 -20.69 -4.25
CA ILE A 7 6.92 -20.29 -2.88
C ILE A 7 8.12 -19.36 -3.03
N LEU A 8 7.94 -18.10 -2.63
CA LEU A 8 9.00 -17.10 -2.69
C LEU A 8 10.08 -17.45 -1.66
N HIS A 9 10.98 -18.36 -2.06
CA HIS A 9 12.20 -18.67 -1.32
C HIS A 9 13.24 -17.59 -1.69
N GLY A 10 13.40 -16.58 -0.84
CA GLY A 10 14.44 -15.58 -1.05
C GLY A 10 14.03 -14.17 -0.63
N ARG A 11 15.01 -13.29 -0.58
CA ARG A 11 14.81 -11.86 -0.27
C ARG A 11 14.20 -11.17 -1.47
N CYS A 12 12.96 -10.71 -1.34
CA CYS A 12 12.27 -9.97 -2.38
C CYS A 12 12.02 -8.51 -1.99
N ALA A 13 11.62 -7.72 -2.97
CA ALA A 13 11.16 -6.36 -2.74
C ALA A 13 9.91 -6.06 -3.58
N VAL A 14 9.05 -5.21 -3.05
CA VAL A 14 7.82 -4.72 -3.67
C VAL A 14 7.73 -3.20 -3.53
N VAL A 15 6.94 -2.58 -4.39
CA VAL A 15 6.80 -1.12 -4.43
C VAL A 15 5.34 -0.73 -4.55
N SER A 16 4.91 0.23 -3.73
CA SER A 16 3.59 0.86 -3.85
C SER A 16 3.71 2.38 -4.03
N CYS A 17 2.71 2.94 -4.69
CA CYS A 17 2.46 4.36 -4.77
C CYS A 17 1.13 4.66 -4.08
N HIS A 18 1.11 5.61 -3.13
CA HIS A 18 -0.11 6.22 -2.65
C HIS A 18 -0.51 7.30 -3.66
N VAL A 19 -1.56 7.00 -4.43
CA VAL A 19 -2.06 7.88 -5.49
C VAL A 19 -3.12 8.79 -4.88
N GLU A 20 -2.69 9.98 -4.46
CA GLU A 20 -3.52 10.93 -3.73
C GLU A 20 -4.13 12.00 -4.64
N ARG A 21 -3.45 12.32 -5.76
CA ARG A 21 -3.90 13.30 -6.74
C ARG A 21 -4.14 12.67 -8.12
N PRO A 22 -5.02 11.67 -8.21
CA PRO A 22 -5.24 10.97 -9.48
C PRO A 22 -5.82 11.86 -10.58
N LEU A 23 -6.43 13.00 -10.25
CA LEU A 23 -7.04 13.93 -11.21
C LEU A 23 -6.14 15.11 -11.63
N ASP A 24 -4.98 15.27 -10.98
CA ASP A 24 -3.94 16.20 -11.43
C ASP A 24 -3.20 15.61 -12.65
N ASP A 25 -3.21 16.31 -13.77
CA ASP A 25 -2.67 15.81 -15.05
C ASP A 25 -1.18 15.60 -15.02
N GLU A 26 -0.44 16.50 -14.39
CA GLU A 26 1.01 16.39 -14.34
C GLU A 26 1.46 15.29 -13.38
N VAL A 27 0.80 15.17 -12.23
CA VAL A 27 1.03 14.08 -11.27
C VAL A 27 0.73 12.74 -11.94
N TRP A 28 -0.44 12.61 -12.56
CA TRP A 28 -0.85 11.40 -13.25
C TRP A 28 0.09 11.00 -14.37
N ARG A 29 0.45 11.95 -15.23
CA ARG A 29 1.36 11.73 -16.34
C ARG A 29 2.70 11.16 -15.86
N ARG A 30 3.24 11.69 -14.75
CA ARG A 30 4.51 11.21 -14.17
C ARG A 30 4.37 9.84 -13.54
N PHE A 31 3.30 9.60 -12.78
CA PHE A 31 3.04 8.29 -12.16
C PHE A 31 2.84 7.20 -13.22
N SER A 32 1.95 7.43 -14.17
CA SER A 32 1.65 6.51 -15.27
C SER A 32 2.91 6.17 -16.08
N ALA A 33 3.75 7.17 -16.39
CA ALA A 33 5.02 6.94 -17.05
C ALA A 33 6.01 6.11 -16.20
N LEU A 34 6.05 6.32 -14.88
CA LEU A 34 6.90 5.54 -13.97
C LEU A 34 6.42 4.09 -13.88
N GLN A 35 5.11 3.87 -13.72
CA GLN A 35 4.51 2.55 -13.66
C GLN A 35 4.78 1.76 -14.95
N LYS A 36 4.64 2.40 -16.11
CA LYS A 36 4.96 1.80 -17.42
C LYS A 36 6.44 1.41 -17.56
N ARG A 37 7.35 2.23 -17.03
CA ARG A 37 8.81 2.00 -17.14
C ARG A 37 9.34 0.89 -16.23
N ARG A 38 8.63 0.55 -15.16
CA ARG A 38 9.01 -0.48 -14.18
C ARG A 38 10.47 -0.38 -13.73
N PRO A 39 10.90 0.74 -13.15
CA PRO A 39 12.29 0.89 -12.73
C PRO A 39 12.71 -0.22 -11.77
N GLY A 40 13.88 -0.81 -11.99
CA GLY A 40 14.34 -1.97 -11.21
C GLY A 40 13.55 -3.26 -11.46
N GLY A 41 12.65 -3.30 -12.46
CA GLY A 41 11.79 -4.45 -12.77
C GLY A 41 10.49 -4.52 -11.96
N PHE A 42 10.21 -3.52 -11.11
CA PHE A 42 9.03 -3.54 -10.23
C PHE A 42 7.73 -3.22 -10.96
N ALA A 43 6.72 -4.07 -10.79
CA ALA A 43 5.33 -3.71 -11.03
C ALA A 43 4.83 -2.90 -9.82
N ILE A 44 4.72 -1.57 -9.99
CA ILE A 44 4.36 -0.65 -8.92
C ILE A 44 2.86 -0.77 -8.63
N ALA A 45 2.51 -1.12 -7.40
CA ALA A 45 1.11 -1.13 -6.97
C ALA A 45 0.56 0.30 -6.86
N ALA A 46 -0.65 0.52 -7.39
CA ALA A 46 -1.38 1.76 -7.23
C ALA A 46 -2.39 1.62 -6.08
N LEU A 47 -2.08 2.20 -4.93
CA LEU A 47 -3.01 2.36 -3.82
C LEU A 47 -3.69 3.71 -4.00
N MET A 48 -4.90 3.70 -4.57
CA MET A 48 -5.51 4.89 -5.14
C MET A 48 -6.66 5.40 -4.29
N ARG A 49 -6.64 6.69 -3.99
CA ARG A 49 -7.73 7.38 -3.30
C ARG A 49 -8.95 7.42 -4.23
N PRO A 50 -10.14 7.00 -3.75
CA PRO A 50 -11.38 7.18 -4.51
C PRO A 50 -11.66 8.66 -4.82
N PRO A 51 -12.48 8.97 -5.83
CA PRO A 51 -12.87 10.33 -6.11
C PRO A 51 -13.69 10.91 -4.95
N ALA A 52 -13.43 12.18 -4.62
CA ALA A 52 -14.25 12.91 -3.65
C ALA A 52 -15.52 13.45 -4.32
N ALA A 53 -16.48 13.87 -3.50
CA ALA A 53 -17.70 14.49 -4.00
C ALA A 53 -17.37 15.74 -4.86
N GLY A 54 -17.89 15.77 -6.08
CA GLY A 54 -17.65 16.83 -7.05
C GLY A 54 -16.39 16.70 -7.90
N GLU A 55 -15.57 15.69 -7.68
CA GLU A 55 -14.48 15.33 -8.58
C GLU A 55 -14.98 14.58 -9.82
N ASP A 56 -14.21 14.61 -10.91
CA ASP A 56 -14.53 13.92 -12.17
C ASP A 56 -14.34 12.40 -12.02
N GLU A 57 -15.42 11.71 -11.66
CA GLU A 57 -15.44 10.26 -11.49
C GLU A 57 -15.10 9.50 -12.78
N ALA A 58 -15.59 9.98 -13.93
CA ALA A 58 -15.33 9.28 -15.19
C ALA A 58 -13.84 9.27 -15.54
N ARG A 59 -13.18 10.41 -15.34
CA ARG A 59 -11.75 10.54 -15.53
C ARG A 59 -10.96 9.75 -14.50
N TRP A 60 -11.44 9.72 -13.24
CA TRP A 60 -10.85 8.90 -12.20
C TRP A 60 -10.89 7.41 -12.59
N LEU A 61 -12.03 6.92 -13.06
CA LEU A 61 -12.21 5.53 -13.49
C LEU A 61 -11.30 5.16 -14.67
N GLU A 62 -11.15 6.05 -15.65
CA GLU A 62 -10.21 5.86 -16.77
C GLU A 62 -8.78 5.62 -16.23
N ARG A 63 -8.34 6.49 -15.31
CA ARG A 63 -7.01 6.41 -14.70
C ARG A 63 -6.83 5.19 -13.80
N ALA A 64 -7.85 4.82 -13.05
CA ALA A 64 -7.82 3.63 -12.20
C ALA A 64 -7.66 2.35 -13.05
N ARG A 65 -8.42 2.22 -14.15
CA ARG A 65 -8.27 1.11 -15.09
C ARG A 65 -6.90 1.07 -15.76
N GLU A 66 -6.36 2.25 -16.10
CA GLU A 66 -4.99 2.35 -16.62
C GLU A 66 -3.95 1.87 -15.61
N ALA A 67 -4.09 2.22 -14.33
CA ALA A 67 -3.19 1.78 -13.27
C ALA A 67 -3.29 0.27 -12.99
N GLU A 68 -4.53 -0.24 -12.90
CA GLU A 68 -4.83 -1.66 -12.69
C GLU A 68 -4.25 -2.54 -13.81
N ALA A 69 -4.34 -2.11 -15.05
CA ALA A 69 -3.78 -2.83 -16.20
C ALA A 69 -2.24 -2.92 -16.17
N ARG A 70 -1.55 -2.14 -15.34
CA ARG A 70 -0.08 -2.06 -15.29
C ARG A 70 0.54 -2.68 -14.06
N GLY A 71 -0.21 -2.83 -12.98
CA GLY A 71 0.28 -3.38 -11.72
C GLY A 71 -0.84 -3.68 -10.73
N PRO A 72 -0.50 -4.21 -9.56
CA PRO A 72 -1.49 -4.44 -8.51
C PRO A 72 -2.26 -3.16 -8.17
N PHE A 73 -3.54 -3.31 -7.91
CA PHE A 73 -4.43 -2.19 -7.61
C PHE A 73 -5.04 -2.34 -6.21
N GLY A 74 -5.22 -1.22 -5.52
CA GLY A 74 -5.79 -1.21 -4.17
C GLY A 74 -6.42 0.12 -3.79
N LEU A 75 -7.16 0.07 -2.72
CA LEU A 75 -7.84 1.19 -2.09
C LEU A 75 -6.89 1.94 -1.16
N HIS A 76 -6.82 3.27 -1.28
CA HIS A 76 -6.18 4.16 -0.33
C HIS A 76 -7.21 5.12 0.26
N THR A 77 -7.72 4.82 1.44
CA THR A 77 -8.79 5.62 2.06
C THR A 77 -8.24 6.85 2.76
N HIS A 78 -8.66 8.05 2.34
CA HIS A 78 -8.58 9.27 3.13
C HIS A 78 -9.88 9.45 3.92
N TRP A 79 -9.79 9.69 5.23
CA TRP A 79 -10.92 9.49 6.14
C TRP A 79 -11.86 10.69 6.26
N THR A 80 -11.35 11.89 6.03
CA THR A 80 -12.13 13.11 6.24
C THR A 80 -12.29 13.93 4.97
N ALA A 81 -11.20 14.16 4.24
CA ALA A 81 -11.16 14.91 2.99
C ALA A 81 -9.93 14.48 2.16
N PRO A 82 -9.84 14.83 0.88
CA PRO A 82 -8.69 14.49 0.03
C PRO A 82 -7.34 14.87 0.60
N ASP A 83 -7.27 15.95 1.36
CA ASP A 83 -6.07 16.49 2.02
C ASP A 83 -5.96 16.12 3.51
N HIS A 84 -6.96 15.43 4.07
CA HIS A 84 -7.01 15.01 5.46
C HIS A 84 -7.01 13.49 5.58
N ALA A 85 -5.81 12.95 5.59
CA ALA A 85 -5.61 11.51 5.52
C ALA A 85 -6.02 10.76 6.80
N ARG A 86 -6.13 11.40 7.97
CA ARG A 86 -6.51 10.74 9.23
C ARG A 86 -7.98 10.97 9.59
N PRO A 87 -8.62 10.03 10.34
CA PRO A 87 -9.97 10.22 10.84
C PRO A 87 -10.02 11.40 11.82
N THR A 88 -11.15 12.10 11.81
CA THR A 88 -11.52 13.11 12.82
C THR A 88 -12.71 12.61 13.63
N GLY A 89 -13.06 13.32 14.71
CA GLY A 89 -14.22 12.95 15.54
C GLY A 89 -15.49 12.83 14.70
N GLY A 90 -16.27 11.78 14.92
CA GLY A 90 -17.54 11.51 14.22
C GLY A 90 -17.42 10.76 12.89
N THR A 91 -16.22 10.45 12.41
CA THR A 91 -16.07 9.55 11.26
C THR A 91 -16.32 8.09 11.64
N ASP A 92 -16.83 7.30 10.71
CA ASP A 92 -16.85 5.83 10.79
C ASP A 92 -15.85 5.21 9.80
N PRO A 93 -14.58 5.03 10.20
CA PRO A 93 -13.55 4.53 9.30
C PRO A 93 -13.87 3.18 8.68
N ALA A 94 -14.39 2.25 9.46
CA ALA A 94 -14.73 0.92 8.97
C ALA A 94 -15.89 0.94 7.97
N GLY A 95 -16.91 1.77 8.23
CA GLY A 95 -18.01 1.98 7.29
C GLY A 95 -17.53 2.54 5.97
N LEU A 96 -16.66 3.54 6.01
CA LEU A 96 -16.08 4.15 4.81
C LEU A 96 -15.26 3.15 3.97
N VAL A 97 -14.45 2.29 4.61
CA VAL A 97 -13.71 1.24 3.90
C VAL A 97 -14.65 0.29 3.16
N ARG A 98 -15.73 -0.16 3.82
CA ARG A 98 -16.73 -1.05 3.19
C ARG A 98 -17.45 -0.36 2.04
N GLU A 99 -17.84 0.89 2.21
CA GLU A 99 -18.49 1.70 1.18
C GLU A 99 -17.60 1.85 -0.05
N GLN A 100 -16.37 2.33 0.12
CA GLN A 100 -15.42 2.55 -0.95
C GLN A 100 -15.01 1.24 -1.64
N GLY A 101 -14.75 0.19 -0.88
CA GLY A 101 -14.42 -1.13 -1.45
C GLY A 101 -15.58 -1.74 -2.23
N SER A 102 -16.82 -1.59 -1.75
CA SER A 102 -18.02 -2.04 -2.45
C SER A 102 -18.24 -1.24 -3.74
N TRP A 103 -18.01 0.07 -3.69
CA TRP A 103 -18.09 0.93 -4.86
C TRP A 103 -17.06 0.53 -5.93
N LEU A 104 -15.77 0.34 -5.57
CA LEU A 104 -14.74 -0.14 -6.51
C LEU A 104 -15.17 -1.41 -7.24
N ARG A 105 -15.73 -2.37 -6.49
CA ARG A 105 -16.26 -3.61 -7.07
C ARG A 105 -17.44 -3.37 -8.00
N SER A 106 -18.34 -2.45 -7.65
CA SER A 106 -19.53 -2.13 -8.46
C SER A 106 -19.19 -1.49 -9.82
N VAL A 107 -18.05 -0.77 -9.89
CA VAL A 107 -17.54 -0.16 -11.13
C VAL A 107 -16.55 -1.06 -11.90
N GLY A 108 -16.40 -2.32 -11.45
CA GLY A 108 -15.62 -3.35 -12.14
C GLY A 108 -14.10 -3.24 -11.95
N LEU A 109 -13.63 -2.64 -10.84
CA LEU A 109 -12.21 -2.62 -10.48
C LEU A 109 -11.90 -3.77 -9.51
N GLU A 110 -10.83 -4.50 -9.78
CA GLU A 110 -10.37 -5.64 -8.97
C GLU A 110 -9.34 -5.22 -7.91
N ALA A 111 -9.76 -4.34 -7.00
CA ALA A 111 -8.90 -3.99 -5.87
C ALA A 111 -8.69 -5.21 -4.97
N THR A 112 -7.43 -5.48 -4.62
CA THR A 112 -7.05 -6.59 -3.73
C THR A 112 -6.18 -6.15 -2.57
N LEU A 113 -5.84 -4.87 -2.51
CA LEU A 113 -4.96 -4.27 -1.53
C LEU A 113 -5.65 -3.10 -0.85
N PHE A 114 -5.24 -2.82 0.38
CA PHE A 114 -5.70 -1.67 1.15
C PHE A 114 -4.52 -0.94 1.80
N CYS A 115 -4.63 0.38 1.94
CA CYS A 115 -3.78 1.18 2.81
C CYS A 115 -4.57 2.34 3.40
N GLY A 116 -4.62 2.41 4.72
CA GLY A 116 -5.28 3.51 5.43
C GLY A 116 -4.48 4.81 5.39
N GLY A 117 -5.12 5.89 4.98
CA GLY A 117 -4.54 7.21 4.96
C GLY A 117 -3.98 7.62 6.34
N GLY A 118 -2.84 8.33 6.34
CA GLY A 118 -2.16 8.72 7.56
C GLY A 118 -1.76 7.55 8.46
N TRP A 119 -1.65 6.35 7.91
CA TRP A 119 -1.32 5.10 8.60
C TRP A 119 -2.30 4.76 9.73
N TYR A 120 -3.56 5.17 9.58
CA TYR A 120 -4.60 4.86 10.55
C TYR A 120 -5.06 3.42 10.37
N PHE A 121 -5.04 2.67 11.46
CA PHE A 121 -5.46 1.28 11.48
C PHE A 121 -5.93 0.88 12.87
N ASP A 122 -7.14 0.35 12.95
CA ASP A 122 -7.72 -0.23 14.16
C ASP A 122 -8.41 -1.57 13.84
N GLU A 123 -8.93 -2.24 14.87
CA GLU A 123 -9.58 -3.55 14.73
C GLU A 123 -10.82 -3.48 13.81
N ARG A 124 -11.60 -2.40 13.86
CA ARG A 124 -12.80 -2.26 13.03
C ARG A 124 -12.45 -2.07 11.55
N VAL A 125 -11.38 -1.32 11.27
CA VAL A 125 -10.83 -1.17 9.92
C VAL A 125 -10.26 -2.50 9.43
N ALA A 126 -9.52 -3.22 10.28
CA ALA A 126 -8.99 -4.55 9.95
C ALA A 126 -10.11 -5.53 9.56
N ASP A 127 -11.20 -5.54 10.32
CA ASP A 127 -12.39 -6.33 10.00
C ASP A 127 -13.01 -5.96 8.66
N ALA A 128 -13.14 -4.66 8.36
CA ALA A 128 -13.68 -4.17 7.10
C ALA A 128 -12.81 -4.56 5.89
N VAL A 129 -11.49 -4.46 6.04
CA VAL A 129 -10.52 -4.86 5.01
C VAL A 129 -10.58 -6.37 4.76
N ALA A 130 -10.69 -7.18 5.84
CA ALA A 130 -10.84 -8.63 5.73
C ALA A 130 -12.18 -9.04 5.07
N ASP A 131 -13.28 -8.33 5.36
CA ASP A 131 -14.60 -8.54 4.73
C ASP A 131 -14.55 -8.33 3.21
N LEU A 132 -13.72 -7.41 2.75
CA LEU A 132 -13.49 -7.15 1.32
C LEU A 132 -12.54 -8.18 0.67
N GLY A 133 -11.83 -9.00 1.46
CA GLY A 133 -10.83 -9.97 0.97
C GLY A 133 -9.52 -9.31 0.54
N TYR A 134 -9.23 -8.10 1.01
CA TYR A 134 -8.01 -7.38 0.68
C TYR A 134 -6.86 -7.80 1.62
N ALA A 135 -5.62 -7.68 1.13
CA ALA A 135 -4.46 -7.63 2.01
C ALA A 135 -4.20 -6.17 2.43
N ASP A 136 -3.79 -5.98 3.67
CA ASP A 136 -3.48 -4.64 4.19
C ASP A 136 -2.01 -4.29 4.02
N CYS A 137 -1.73 -3.02 3.77
CA CYS A 137 -0.40 -2.43 3.64
C CYS A 137 -0.23 -1.22 4.57
N THR A 138 -1.13 -1.04 5.55
CA THR A 138 -1.14 0.15 6.42
C THR A 138 -0.10 0.10 7.52
N ALA A 139 0.24 -1.09 8.04
CA ALA A 139 1.30 -1.19 9.04
C ALA A 139 2.64 -0.72 8.49
N THR A 140 3.48 -0.16 9.34
CA THR A 140 4.83 0.28 8.95
C THR A 140 5.90 -0.29 9.87
N ALA A 141 7.10 -0.53 9.33
CA ALA A 141 8.25 -0.93 10.14
C ALA A 141 8.80 0.22 11.00
N PHE A 142 8.38 1.43 10.73
CA PHE A 142 8.80 2.66 11.40
C PHE A 142 7.59 3.40 11.97
N ARG A 143 7.80 4.22 12.99
CA ARG A 143 6.76 5.15 13.44
C ARG A 143 6.95 6.50 12.75
N PRO A 144 5.97 6.98 11.97
CA PRO A 144 6.03 8.32 11.39
C PRO A 144 6.14 9.39 12.50
N ALA A 145 7.05 10.34 12.35
CA ALA A 145 7.34 11.34 13.37
C ALA A 145 6.16 12.28 13.69
N TYR A 146 5.21 12.41 12.76
CA TYR A 146 4.03 13.25 12.95
C TYR A 146 2.90 12.56 13.74
N LEU A 147 3.01 11.25 14.02
CA LEU A 147 1.99 10.54 14.77
C LEU A 147 2.12 10.82 16.26
N ALA A 148 1.04 11.28 16.89
CA ALA A 148 0.94 11.36 18.35
C ALA A 148 1.14 10.00 19.00
N GLY A 149 1.59 9.98 20.26
CA GLY A 149 1.95 8.74 20.95
C GLY A 149 0.80 7.72 21.06
N ASP A 150 -0.41 8.20 21.20
CA ASP A 150 -1.67 7.45 21.30
C ASP A 150 -2.37 7.21 19.95
N ALA A 151 -1.80 7.69 18.86
CA ALA A 151 -2.40 7.53 17.55
C ALA A 151 -2.55 6.03 17.18
N SER A 152 -3.76 5.66 16.73
CA SER A 152 -4.02 4.32 16.20
C SER A 152 -3.10 4.05 15.01
N HIS A 153 -2.17 3.11 15.20
CA HIS A 153 -1.14 2.74 14.24
C HIS A 153 -0.58 1.36 14.58
N LEU A 154 -0.39 0.54 13.56
CA LEU A 154 0.22 -0.77 13.70
C LEU A 154 1.68 -0.74 13.23
N GLN A 155 2.61 -1.15 14.10
CA GLN A 155 4.02 -1.23 13.74
C GLN A 155 4.45 -2.68 13.57
N LEU A 156 4.85 -3.03 12.34
CA LEU A 156 5.31 -4.38 11.96
C LEU A 156 6.48 -4.24 10.98
N GLY A 157 7.52 -5.06 11.19
CA GLY A 157 8.71 -5.08 10.31
C GLY A 157 8.68 -6.17 9.24
N GLU A 158 7.69 -7.06 9.27
CA GLU A 158 7.61 -8.22 8.39
C GLU A 158 6.15 -8.61 8.12
N PRO A 159 5.86 -9.29 7.01
CA PRO A 159 4.52 -9.80 6.73
C PRO A 159 4.00 -10.66 7.88
N THR A 160 2.74 -10.45 8.25
CA THR A 160 2.14 -11.04 9.45
C THR A 160 0.68 -11.37 9.19
N TRP A 161 0.20 -12.52 9.68
CA TRP A 161 -1.22 -12.78 9.81
C TRP A 161 -1.77 -12.08 11.05
N LEU A 162 -2.78 -11.23 10.87
CA LEU A 162 -3.54 -10.67 11.97
C LEU A 162 -4.74 -11.58 12.22
N GLU A 163 -4.83 -12.14 13.42
CA GLU A 163 -6.02 -12.86 13.86
C GLU A 163 -7.04 -11.87 14.41
N LEU A 164 -8.18 -11.83 13.76
CA LEU A 164 -9.30 -10.95 14.08
C LEU A 164 -10.33 -11.69 14.95
N THR A 165 -11.23 -10.93 15.55
CA THR A 165 -12.36 -11.48 16.27
C THR A 165 -13.17 -12.42 15.35
N GLY A 166 -13.60 -13.57 15.90
CA GLY A 166 -14.36 -14.59 15.13
C GLY A 166 -13.48 -15.52 14.28
N GLY A 167 -12.15 -15.56 14.49
CA GLY A 167 -11.26 -16.52 13.84
C GLY A 167 -10.89 -16.16 12.40
N ARG A 168 -11.28 -14.98 11.94
CA ARG A 168 -10.87 -14.47 10.63
C ARG A 168 -9.41 -14.05 10.66
N ARG A 169 -8.79 -13.99 9.47
CA ARG A 169 -7.40 -13.57 9.32
C ARG A 169 -7.28 -12.48 8.27
N LEU A 170 -6.42 -11.51 8.52
CA LEU A 170 -6.01 -10.49 7.58
C LEU A 170 -4.52 -10.61 7.31
N LEU A 171 -4.14 -10.64 6.03
CA LEU A 171 -2.74 -10.57 5.65
C LEU A 171 -2.27 -9.12 5.71
N GLU A 172 -1.28 -8.86 6.56
CA GLU A 172 -0.59 -7.58 6.65
C GLU A 172 0.74 -7.65 5.90
N LEU A 173 0.91 -6.76 4.93
CA LEU A 173 2.12 -6.58 4.11
C LEU A 173 2.76 -5.22 4.44
N PRO A 174 3.45 -5.08 5.58
CA PRO A 174 3.83 -3.79 6.13
C PRO A 174 4.75 -3.00 5.19
N THR A 175 4.56 -1.69 5.18
CA THR A 175 5.49 -0.75 4.51
C THR A 175 6.76 -0.62 5.34
N THR A 176 7.91 -0.92 4.74
CA THR A 176 9.20 -0.92 5.46
C THR A 176 10.05 0.30 5.17
N HIS A 177 9.93 0.90 3.98
CA HIS A 177 10.79 1.99 3.55
C HIS A 177 10.03 3.12 2.85
N SER A 178 10.21 4.35 3.31
CA SER A 178 9.93 5.53 2.50
C SER A 178 11.04 5.79 1.49
N ILE A 179 10.86 6.71 0.53
CA ILE A 179 11.91 7.11 -0.42
C ILE A 179 13.19 7.53 0.32
N GLY A 180 13.06 8.33 1.37
CA GLY A 180 14.22 8.80 2.15
C GLY A 180 14.94 7.67 2.88
N MET A 181 14.22 6.70 3.40
CA MET A 181 14.79 5.50 4.02
C MET A 181 15.44 4.60 2.96
N LEU A 182 14.79 4.42 1.82
CA LEU A 182 15.34 3.68 0.69
C LEU A 182 16.68 4.31 0.24
N ALA A 183 16.72 5.61 0.03
CA ALA A 183 17.92 6.31 -0.36
C ALA A 183 19.09 6.12 0.64
N ARG A 184 18.80 6.17 1.96
CA ARG A 184 19.80 5.89 3.01
C ARG A 184 20.24 4.42 3.02
N SER A 185 19.31 3.48 2.81
CA SER A 185 19.61 2.05 2.80
C SER A 185 20.49 1.62 1.62
N LEU A 186 20.59 2.42 0.56
CA LEU A 186 21.49 2.16 -0.56
C LEU A 186 22.96 2.12 -0.15
N PHE A 187 23.32 2.85 0.90
CA PHE A 187 24.68 2.93 1.44
C PHE A 187 24.91 1.96 2.62
N ALA A 188 23.85 1.33 3.13
CA ALA A 188 23.93 0.35 4.19
C ALA A 188 24.24 -1.06 3.63
N ARG A 189 24.82 -1.91 4.50
CA ARG A 189 24.91 -3.34 4.22
C ARG A 189 23.49 -3.89 4.11
N SER A 190 23.31 -4.92 3.26
CA SER A 190 22.00 -5.55 3.02
C SER A 190 21.22 -5.79 4.32
N SER A 191 20.01 -5.25 4.41
CA SER A 191 19.10 -5.52 5.55
C SER A 191 18.74 -7.00 5.64
N ALA A 192 18.49 -7.50 6.86
CA ALA A 192 18.13 -8.88 7.11
C ALA A 192 16.67 -9.21 6.70
N GLU A 193 15.85 -8.21 6.42
CA GLU A 193 14.44 -8.35 6.08
C GLU A 193 14.22 -9.30 4.90
N GLN A 194 13.25 -10.18 5.01
CA GLN A 194 12.85 -11.10 3.93
C GLN A 194 12.12 -10.34 2.82
N VAL A 195 11.24 -9.43 3.18
CA VAL A 195 10.48 -8.58 2.25
C VAL A 195 10.81 -7.12 2.51
N VAL A 196 11.22 -6.37 1.50
CA VAL A 196 11.29 -4.92 1.53
C VAL A 196 10.09 -4.36 0.77
N HIS A 197 9.25 -3.59 1.44
CA HIS A 197 8.17 -2.86 0.83
C HIS A 197 8.49 -1.36 0.86
N ALA A 198 8.86 -0.82 -0.30
CA ALA A 198 9.12 0.60 -0.47
C ALA A 198 7.86 1.33 -0.95
N TYR A 199 7.57 2.50 -0.36
CA TYR A 199 6.45 3.32 -0.80
C TYR A 199 6.87 4.75 -1.15
N PHE A 200 6.02 5.41 -1.94
CA PHE A 200 6.11 6.83 -2.25
C PHE A 200 4.70 7.39 -2.53
N HIS A 201 4.57 8.73 -2.53
CA HIS A 201 3.37 9.39 -2.98
C HIS A 201 3.51 9.84 -4.44
N ASP A 202 2.43 9.87 -5.18
CA ASP A 202 2.42 10.35 -6.56
C ASP A 202 2.96 11.79 -6.67
N THR A 203 2.69 12.63 -5.67
CA THR A 203 3.20 14.00 -5.55
C THR A 203 4.72 14.10 -5.38
N ASP A 204 5.39 13.07 -4.86
CA ASP A 204 6.86 13.02 -4.78
C ASP A 204 7.52 13.10 -6.17
N LEU A 205 6.79 12.72 -7.21
CA LEU A 205 7.25 12.76 -8.58
C LEU A 205 7.34 14.18 -9.17
N LEU A 206 6.70 15.16 -8.53
CA LEU A 206 6.84 16.58 -8.91
C LEU A 206 8.19 17.16 -8.49
N ASP A 207 8.76 16.64 -7.40
CA ASP A 207 10.11 17.05 -6.97
C ASP A 207 11.18 16.26 -7.77
N VAL A 208 12.01 16.99 -8.48
CA VAL A 208 13.07 16.41 -9.36
C VAL A 208 14.04 15.54 -8.54
N ARG A 209 14.41 15.98 -7.33
CA ARG A 209 15.36 15.25 -6.48
C ARG A 209 14.76 13.97 -5.93
N ARG A 210 13.51 14.02 -5.43
CA ARG A 210 12.79 12.85 -4.95
C ARG A 210 12.53 11.85 -6.07
N SER A 211 12.08 12.32 -7.24
CA SER A 211 11.87 11.50 -8.42
C SER A 211 13.16 10.82 -8.91
N ALA A 212 14.30 11.53 -8.91
CA ALA A 212 15.59 10.95 -9.24
C ALA A 212 16.03 9.92 -8.19
N ALA A 213 15.95 10.25 -6.90
CA ALA A 213 16.28 9.35 -5.79
C ALA A 213 15.44 8.06 -5.84
N LEU A 214 14.13 8.18 -6.13
CA LEU A 214 13.25 7.04 -6.31
C LEU A 214 13.73 6.12 -7.44
N ARG A 215 13.97 6.66 -8.63
CA ARG A 215 14.39 5.86 -9.79
C ARG A 215 15.71 5.15 -9.55
N VAL A 216 16.70 5.86 -9.00
CA VAL A 216 18.00 5.28 -8.64
C VAL A 216 17.82 4.23 -7.55
N GLY A 217 17.05 4.55 -6.51
CA GLY A 217 16.76 3.65 -5.40
C GLY A 217 16.14 2.35 -5.85
N LEU A 218 15.12 2.42 -6.70
CA LEU A 218 14.45 1.23 -7.26
C LEU A 218 15.39 0.44 -8.17
N GLY A 219 16.22 1.11 -8.99
CA GLY A 219 17.22 0.44 -9.81
C GLY A 219 18.24 -0.36 -8.99
N VAL A 220 18.70 0.20 -7.87
CA VAL A 220 19.62 -0.51 -6.95
C VAL A 220 18.91 -1.61 -6.19
N LEU A 221 17.69 -1.36 -5.71
CA LEU A 221 16.89 -2.34 -4.98
C LEU A 221 16.63 -3.58 -5.84
N GLY A 222 16.25 -3.40 -7.12
CA GLY A 222 16.01 -4.50 -8.06
C GLY A 222 17.26 -5.32 -8.44
N ARG A 223 18.48 -4.76 -8.21
CA ARG A 223 19.74 -5.53 -8.34
C ARG A 223 20.10 -6.31 -7.08
N ARG A 224 19.63 -5.86 -5.92
CA ARG A 224 19.96 -6.46 -4.60
C ARG A 224 18.93 -7.48 -4.12
N ARG A 225 17.70 -7.40 -4.65
CA ARG A 225 16.57 -8.24 -4.25
C ARG A 225 15.77 -8.65 -5.49
N THR A 226 15.11 -9.78 -5.41
CA THR A 226 14.19 -10.23 -6.45
C THR A 226 13.00 -9.26 -6.51
N PRO A 227 12.78 -8.56 -7.64
CA PRO A 227 11.58 -7.76 -7.82
C PRO A 227 10.35 -8.67 -7.81
N SER A 228 9.37 -8.29 -7.01
CA SER A 228 8.05 -8.91 -6.93
C SER A 228 6.99 -7.82 -6.94
N ASP A 229 5.73 -8.18 -6.76
CA ASP A 229 4.64 -7.24 -6.58
C ASP A 229 3.72 -7.66 -5.44
N LEU A 230 2.93 -6.71 -4.92
CA LEU A 230 2.04 -6.94 -3.78
C LEU A 230 0.95 -7.97 -4.08
N GLY A 231 0.48 -8.06 -5.32
CA GLY A 231 -0.51 -9.07 -5.71
C GLY A 231 0.08 -10.48 -5.69
N GLN A 232 1.34 -10.66 -6.10
CA GLN A 232 2.04 -11.95 -5.97
C GLN A 232 2.24 -12.31 -4.50
N LEU A 233 2.63 -11.36 -3.64
CA LEU A 233 2.76 -11.61 -2.21
C LEU A 233 1.42 -12.00 -1.58
N GLN A 234 0.35 -11.28 -1.89
CA GLN A 234 -0.99 -11.59 -1.38
C GLN A 234 -1.41 -13.04 -1.71
N ARG A 235 -1.18 -13.48 -2.94
CA ARG A 235 -1.57 -14.83 -3.38
C ARG A 235 -0.66 -15.93 -2.87
N GLY A 236 0.64 -15.68 -2.82
CA GLY A 236 1.67 -16.72 -2.62
C GLY A 236 2.34 -16.73 -1.25
N LEU A 237 2.39 -15.59 -0.56
CA LEU A 237 3.08 -15.51 0.72
C LEU A 237 2.26 -16.18 1.83
N ARG A 238 2.96 -16.92 2.67
CA ARG A 238 2.39 -17.54 3.88
C ARG A 238 3.28 -17.16 5.06
N PRO A 239 3.00 -16.01 5.71
CA PRO A 239 3.78 -15.58 6.87
C PRO A 239 3.77 -16.65 7.96
N GLU A 240 4.93 -16.87 8.55
CA GLU A 240 5.06 -17.72 9.75
C GLU A 240 4.53 -17.00 10.99
N LYS A 241 4.65 -15.66 10.98
CA LYS A 241 4.22 -14.82 12.08
C LYS A 241 2.71 -14.61 12.07
N THR A 242 2.13 -14.83 13.23
CA THR A 242 0.74 -14.55 13.53
C THR A 242 0.66 -13.65 14.77
N MET A 243 -0.24 -12.67 14.76
CA MET A 243 -0.48 -11.77 15.88
C MET A 243 -1.98 -11.64 16.10
N SER A 244 -2.42 -11.82 17.36
CA SER A 244 -3.80 -11.52 17.72
C SER A 244 -3.99 -10.01 17.87
N PHE A 245 -5.01 -9.47 17.20
CA PHE A 245 -5.36 -8.06 17.32
C PHE A 245 -6.04 -7.74 18.66
N ALA A 246 -6.75 -8.71 19.25
CA ALA A 246 -7.46 -8.56 20.51
C ALA A 246 -6.54 -8.31 21.73
N ASN A 247 -5.28 -8.70 21.67
CA ASN A 247 -4.35 -8.59 22.79
C ASN A 247 -3.64 -7.23 22.94
N LYS A 248 -3.98 -6.23 22.13
CA LYS A 248 -3.38 -4.87 22.22
C LYS A 248 -4.14 -3.89 23.13
N ARG A 249 -5.17 -4.37 23.85
CA ARG A 249 -5.96 -3.52 24.77
C ARG A 249 -5.48 -3.59 26.24
N ALA A 250 -4.26 -4.06 26.47
CA ALA A 250 -3.65 -4.05 27.82
C ALA A 250 -2.62 -2.93 27.95
#